data_39a8aa94a6c1d7efb19370d5a748fe09
#
_entry.id   39a8aa94a6c1d7efb19370d5a748fe09
#
_cell.length_a   1.000
_cell.length_b   1.000
_cell.length_c   1.000
_cell.angle_alpha   90.00
_cell.angle_beta   90.00
_cell.angle_gamma   90.00
#
_symmetry.space_group_name_H-M   'P 1'
#
loop_
_entity.id
_entity.type
_entity.pdbx_description
1 polymer ?
#
loop_
_entity_poly.entity_id
_entity_poly.type
_entity_poly.pdbx_seq_one_letter_code
_entity_poly.pdbx_strand_id
1 'polypeptide(L)'
;MPYRIDDRLELALRASNEGIWDWNIGSDEIHYSGRILRFLGRRRDEMPHLFRDTDLIHQDDRDEFVRRLEEVLQPGADDLFAIEPRLQVTKRGGEWHWFRIRGVVVRDEEGQAIRMAGSMIDITRRKTVEQELLEERHLMRLLIDNVPLNIYFKDSKSHFTLVNKSMATWNGFGDPNEVVGKTDHDLFREDHADQALKDEQQILETGNPIFGYVEKETQPGGDEAWVLTTKMPLEDRGGEIIGTFGVSSDVTELVRTQQSLAETAAALQQRNDEIEEELSLAREVQQALLPHDYPIIPQDGQNGGRLSFAHRYIPISGLAGDFFEVFPIGPNAAGLFICDVMGHGVRSAIIVSMLRGLTERLHQSAEDPGEFLSQLNGGLAAILQKADMTMFATAFMVVVDLEKDELRYASAGHPAAIIRGVEGASLLPLGGRGPGPALGLFPEGTYETRSMKMTGIQQLLLFTDGIIEVENREGEAFLQNRLVQVVSEEQCEGVEALLDRVLARVLSFAQSQRFDDDVCLLGMEIGELSLER
;
A
#
# COMPACT_ATOMS: atom_id res chain seq x y z
N MET A 1 -72.92 -15.70 -52.12
CA MET A 1 -72.97 -14.47 -52.92
C MET A 1 -71.50 -14.08 -53.22
N PRO A 2 -71.17 -13.84 -54.51
CA PRO A 2 -69.82 -13.38 -54.82
C PRO A 2 -69.68 -11.95 -54.32
N TYR A 3 -68.68 -11.71 -53.41
CA TYR A 3 -68.28 -10.36 -52.99
C TYR A 3 -67.98 -9.51 -54.26
N ARG A 4 -68.62 -8.33 -54.39
CA ARG A 4 -68.27 -7.35 -55.43
C ARG A 4 -66.77 -7.01 -55.32
N ILE A 5 -66.15 -6.70 -56.44
CA ILE A 5 -64.71 -6.34 -56.46
C ILE A 5 -64.44 -5.15 -55.52
N ASP A 6 -65.36 -4.22 -55.41
CA ASP A 6 -65.30 -3.07 -54.51
C ASP A 6 -65.24 -3.44 -53.04
N ASP A 7 -65.99 -4.47 -52.57
CA ASP A 7 -65.99 -4.94 -51.19
C ASP A 7 -64.64 -5.61 -50.81
N ARG A 8 -64.04 -6.33 -51.79
CA ARG A 8 -62.72 -6.95 -51.58
C ARG A 8 -61.59 -5.94 -51.48
N LEU A 9 -61.66 -4.89 -52.33
CA LEU A 9 -60.67 -3.80 -52.33
C LEU A 9 -60.79 -3.00 -51.04
N GLU A 10 -61.98 -2.68 -50.58
CA GLU A 10 -62.23 -1.95 -49.34
C GLU A 10 -61.67 -2.75 -48.09
N LEU A 11 -61.97 -4.05 -48.06
CA LEU A 11 -61.42 -4.94 -46.99
C LEU A 11 -59.91 -5.00 -47.02
N ALA A 12 -59.29 -5.14 -48.18
CA ALA A 12 -57.84 -5.17 -48.34
C ALA A 12 -57.18 -3.85 -47.86
N LEU A 13 -57.81 -2.70 -48.26
CA LEU A 13 -57.33 -1.38 -47.84
C LEU A 13 -57.49 -1.13 -46.31
N ARG A 14 -58.57 -1.68 -45.73
CA ARG A 14 -58.75 -1.65 -44.26
C ARG A 14 -57.75 -2.52 -43.52
N ALA A 15 -57.40 -3.68 -44.10
CA ALA A 15 -56.48 -4.64 -43.52
C ALA A 15 -54.97 -4.17 -43.61
N SER A 16 -54.59 -3.46 -44.68
CA SER A 16 -53.23 -3.01 -44.92
C SER A 16 -52.71 -1.94 -43.92
N ASN A 17 -53.61 -1.36 -43.12
CA ASN A 17 -53.34 -0.24 -42.22
C ASN A 17 -52.71 1.00 -42.90
N GLU A 18 -52.91 1.15 -44.22
CA GLU A 18 -52.40 2.26 -45.00
C GLU A 18 -53.43 3.35 -45.13
N GLY A 19 -53.01 4.59 -45.14
CA GLY A 19 -53.85 5.72 -45.55
C GLY A 19 -53.77 5.90 -47.05
N ILE A 20 -54.93 6.18 -47.74
CA ILE A 20 -54.97 6.36 -49.17
C ILE A 20 -55.04 7.84 -49.50
N TRP A 21 -54.36 8.23 -50.56
CA TRP A 21 -54.44 9.56 -51.18
C TRP A 21 -54.59 9.41 -52.65
N ASP A 22 -55.27 10.42 -53.28
CA ASP A 22 -55.59 10.45 -54.67
C ASP A 22 -55.49 11.89 -55.14
N TRP A 23 -54.57 12.17 -56.04
CA TRP A 23 -54.32 13.49 -56.59
C TRP A 23 -54.65 13.56 -58.06
N ASN A 24 -55.62 14.40 -58.38
CA ASN A 24 -55.92 14.80 -59.78
C ASN A 24 -54.93 15.92 -60.15
N ILE A 25 -53.98 15.64 -61.03
CA ILE A 25 -52.94 16.58 -61.42
C ILE A 25 -53.51 17.73 -62.27
N GLY A 26 -54.54 17.46 -63.11
CA GLY A 26 -55.13 18.47 -63.97
C GLY A 26 -55.95 19.54 -63.24
N SER A 27 -56.71 19.13 -62.18
CA SER A 27 -57.48 20.08 -61.34
C SER A 27 -56.72 20.53 -60.12
N ASP A 28 -55.54 19.92 -59.83
CA ASP A 28 -54.73 20.09 -58.66
C ASP A 28 -55.48 19.78 -57.35
N GLU A 29 -56.47 18.93 -57.38
CA GLU A 29 -57.22 18.49 -56.20
C GLU A 29 -56.66 17.19 -55.65
N ILE A 30 -56.44 17.14 -54.32
CA ILE A 30 -56.00 15.93 -53.66
C ILE A 30 -57.00 15.46 -52.60
N HIS A 31 -57.31 14.18 -52.65
CA HIS A 31 -58.21 13.52 -51.69
C HIS A 31 -57.37 12.66 -50.71
N TYR A 32 -57.62 12.85 -49.39
CA TYR A 32 -57.02 12.07 -48.34
C TYR A 32 -58.05 11.20 -47.62
N SER A 33 -57.72 9.94 -47.38
CA SER A 33 -58.52 9.10 -46.51
C SER A 33 -58.49 9.60 -45.07
N GLY A 34 -59.50 9.30 -44.28
CA GLY A 34 -59.56 9.68 -42.87
C GLY A 34 -58.41 9.09 -42.04
N ARG A 35 -57.69 8.08 -42.57
CA ARG A 35 -56.51 7.48 -41.91
C ARG A 35 -55.26 8.38 -42.02
N ILE A 36 -55.06 9.01 -43.21
CA ILE A 36 -53.98 10.00 -43.38
C ILE A 36 -54.18 11.18 -42.43
N LEU A 37 -55.40 11.68 -42.34
CA LEU A 37 -55.74 12.77 -41.43
C LEU A 37 -55.46 12.40 -39.97
N ARG A 38 -55.74 11.13 -39.60
CA ARG A 38 -55.42 10.62 -38.27
C ARG A 38 -53.88 10.44 -38.03
N PHE A 39 -53.13 9.98 -39.02
CA PHE A 39 -51.69 9.86 -38.96
C PHE A 39 -51.05 11.21 -38.70
N LEU A 40 -51.40 12.22 -39.45
CA LEU A 40 -50.85 13.57 -39.38
C LEU A 40 -51.50 14.43 -38.28
N GLY A 41 -52.59 13.93 -37.67
CA GLY A 41 -53.27 14.63 -36.59
C GLY A 41 -53.97 15.92 -37.05
N ARG A 42 -54.35 16.01 -38.34
CA ARG A 42 -54.97 17.19 -38.98
C ARG A 42 -56.45 16.96 -39.32
N ARG A 43 -57.16 18.03 -39.36
CA ARG A 43 -58.55 18.02 -39.92
C ARG A 43 -58.47 18.12 -41.44
N ARG A 44 -59.55 17.75 -42.12
CA ARG A 44 -59.60 17.78 -43.59
C ARG A 44 -59.45 19.20 -44.18
N ASP A 45 -60.02 20.18 -43.52
CA ASP A 45 -59.95 21.60 -43.87
C ASP A 45 -58.58 22.24 -43.55
N GLU A 46 -57.74 21.60 -42.72
CA GLU A 46 -56.39 22.04 -42.32
C GLU A 46 -55.28 21.26 -43.04
N MET A 47 -55.64 20.29 -43.88
CA MET A 47 -54.66 19.44 -44.55
C MET A 47 -54.10 20.14 -45.79
N PRO A 48 -52.82 20.48 -45.80
CA PRO A 48 -52.14 21.08 -46.93
C PRO A 48 -52.00 20.08 -48.09
N HIS A 49 -51.67 20.59 -49.25
CA HIS A 49 -51.43 19.76 -50.43
C HIS A 49 -50.03 19.10 -50.35
N LEU A 50 -50.01 17.81 -50.00
CA LEU A 50 -48.73 17.08 -49.67
C LEU A 50 -47.64 17.21 -50.76
N PHE A 51 -48.02 17.31 -52.04
CA PHE A 51 -47.13 17.38 -53.19
C PHE A 51 -46.82 18.81 -53.66
N ARG A 52 -47.44 19.83 -53.05
CA ARG A 52 -47.18 21.24 -53.32
C ARG A 52 -46.63 22.01 -52.15
N ASP A 53 -47.13 21.71 -50.98
CA ASP A 53 -46.71 22.37 -49.73
C ASP A 53 -45.69 21.52 -49.03
N THR A 54 -44.43 21.85 -49.24
CA THR A 54 -43.28 21.12 -48.66
C THR A 54 -43.01 21.44 -47.17
N ASP A 55 -43.78 22.34 -46.53
CA ASP A 55 -43.60 22.71 -45.13
C ASP A 55 -43.94 21.57 -44.16
N LEU A 56 -44.76 20.61 -44.61
CA LEU A 56 -44.99 19.37 -43.89
C LEU A 56 -43.79 18.43 -43.86
N ILE A 57 -42.85 18.60 -44.76
CA ILE A 57 -41.72 17.71 -44.94
C ILE A 57 -40.53 18.29 -44.19
N HIS A 58 -39.78 17.43 -43.48
CA HIS A 58 -38.54 17.83 -42.80
C HIS A 58 -37.55 18.45 -43.80
N GLN A 59 -36.88 19.52 -43.37
CA GLN A 59 -36.01 20.30 -44.26
C GLN A 59 -35.00 19.43 -45.03
N ASP A 60 -34.39 18.43 -44.37
CA ASP A 60 -33.36 17.55 -44.99
C ASP A 60 -33.98 16.61 -46.07
N ASP A 61 -35.29 16.36 -46.04
CA ASP A 61 -35.97 15.41 -46.92
C ASP A 61 -36.67 16.14 -48.10
N ARG A 62 -36.74 17.48 -48.06
CA ARG A 62 -37.52 18.29 -49.06
C ARG A 62 -36.92 18.17 -50.46
N ASP A 63 -35.63 18.35 -50.61
CA ASP A 63 -35.00 18.35 -51.92
C ASP A 63 -35.15 17.00 -52.63
N GLU A 64 -34.95 15.90 -51.88
CA GLU A 64 -35.15 14.55 -52.40
C GLU A 64 -36.60 14.28 -52.74
N PHE A 65 -37.54 14.77 -51.91
CA PHE A 65 -38.98 14.63 -52.17
C PHE A 65 -39.37 15.34 -53.45
N VAL A 66 -38.98 16.60 -53.63
CA VAL A 66 -39.30 17.40 -54.84
C VAL A 66 -38.66 16.76 -56.08
N ARG A 67 -37.37 16.38 -55.99
CA ARG A 67 -36.67 15.73 -57.08
C ARG A 67 -37.38 14.44 -57.54
N ARG A 68 -37.77 13.56 -56.62
CA ARG A 68 -38.46 12.31 -56.90
C ARG A 68 -39.84 12.54 -57.49
N LEU A 69 -40.58 13.59 -57.04
CA LEU A 69 -41.84 13.95 -57.54
C LEU A 69 -41.72 14.48 -58.97
N GLU A 70 -40.82 15.38 -59.27
CA GLU A 70 -40.55 15.91 -60.60
C GLU A 70 -40.17 14.81 -61.58
N GLU A 71 -39.27 13.88 -61.17
CA GLU A 71 -38.85 12.74 -62.00
C GLU A 71 -40.03 11.89 -62.44
N VAL A 72 -40.94 11.51 -61.49
CA VAL A 72 -42.07 10.62 -61.79
C VAL A 72 -43.14 11.30 -62.60
N LEU A 73 -43.24 12.62 -62.58
CA LEU A 73 -44.23 13.39 -63.37
C LEU A 73 -43.79 13.66 -64.82
N GLN A 74 -42.49 13.41 -65.17
CA GLN A 74 -41.98 13.59 -66.52
C GLN A 74 -42.68 12.63 -67.53
N PRO A 75 -42.94 13.04 -68.77
CA PRO A 75 -43.46 12.15 -69.80
C PRO A 75 -42.51 10.96 -70.04
N GLY A 76 -43.04 9.73 -69.99
CA GLY A 76 -42.30 8.53 -70.26
C GLY A 76 -41.43 8.04 -69.09
N ALA A 77 -41.51 8.65 -67.90
CA ALA A 77 -40.89 8.16 -66.67
C ALA A 77 -41.63 6.91 -66.14
N ASP A 78 -41.00 6.25 -65.13
CA ASP A 78 -41.63 5.16 -64.39
C ASP A 78 -42.92 5.64 -63.71
N ASP A 79 -43.94 4.80 -63.70
CA ASP A 79 -45.23 5.16 -63.07
C ASP A 79 -45.23 5.02 -61.57
N LEU A 80 -44.08 4.49 -60.95
CA LEU A 80 -44.04 4.24 -59.54
C LEU A 80 -43.31 5.37 -58.76
N PHE A 81 -44.04 6.00 -57.84
CA PHE A 81 -43.55 6.93 -56.88
C PHE A 81 -43.34 6.23 -55.55
N ALA A 82 -42.15 6.31 -54.95
CA ALA A 82 -41.87 5.76 -53.63
C ALA A 82 -40.82 6.60 -52.93
N ILE A 83 -41.14 7.02 -51.68
CA ILE A 83 -40.24 7.80 -50.84
C ILE A 83 -40.56 7.58 -49.35
N GLU A 84 -39.56 7.76 -48.49
CA GLU A 84 -39.71 7.65 -47.04
C GLU A 84 -39.30 8.97 -46.33
N PRO A 85 -40.10 10.05 -46.41
CA PRO A 85 -39.82 11.32 -45.77
C PRO A 85 -40.27 11.37 -44.32
N ARG A 86 -39.72 12.32 -43.55
CA ARG A 86 -40.25 12.75 -42.26
C ARG A 86 -41.35 13.81 -42.48
N LEU A 87 -42.53 13.56 -41.95
CA LEU A 87 -43.62 14.51 -41.96
C LEU A 87 -43.95 14.98 -40.55
N GLN A 88 -44.39 16.24 -40.44
CA GLN A 88 -44.79 16.84 -39.18
C GLN A 88 -46.18 16.38 -38.73
N VAL A 89 -46.27 15.84 -37.51
CA VAL A 89 -47.52 15.38 -36.88
C VAL A 89 -48.02 16.38 -35.86
N THR A 90 -49.14 17.04 -36.12
CA THR A 90 -49.64 18.16 -35.30
C THR A 90 -50.18 17.73 -33.93
N LYS A 91 -50.75 16.54 -33.78
CA LYS A 91 -51.33 16.03 -32.51
C LYS A 91 -50.26 15.79 -31.42
N ARG A 92 -48.99 15.70 -31.81
CA ARG A 92 -47.87 15.43 -30.88
C ARG A 92 -46.89 16.62 -30.77
N GLY A 93 -47.44 17.84 -30.79
CA GLY A 93 -46.63 19.04 -30.59
C GLY A 93 -45.68 19.39 -31.73
N GLY A 94 -45.93 18.87 -32.94
CA GLY A 94 -45.10 19.13 -34.12
C GLY A 94 -43.93 18.17 -34.29
N GLU A 95 -43.98 16.99 -33.67
CA GLU A 95 -42.98 15.93 -33.83
C GLU A 95 -42.85 15.44 -35.27
N TRP A 96 -41.65 15.03 -35.67
CA TRP A 96 -41.36 14.47 -36.97
C TRP A 96 -41.48 12.95 -36.94
N HIS A 97 -42.38 12.42 -37.86
CA HIS A 97 -42.59 10.98 -38.02
C HIS A 97 -42.18 10.53 -39.42
N TRP A 98 -41.62 9.33 -39.51
CA TRP A 98 -41.29 8.72 -40.80
C TRP A 98 -42.51 8.12 -41.46
N PHE A 99 -42.77 8.51 -42.70
CA PHE A 99 -43.82 7.94 -43.49
C PHE A 99 -43.27 7.33 -44.78
N ARG A 100 -43.74 6.16 -45.13
CA ARG A 100 -43.55 5.61 -46.47
C ARG A 100 -44.73 6.05 -47.31
N ILE A 101 -44.45 6.78 -48.40
CA ILE A 101 -45.41 7.26 -49.38
C ILE A 101 -45.14 6.52 -50.68
N ARG A 102 -46.15 5.83 -51.22
CA ARG A 102 -46.09 5.13 -52.51
C ARG A 102 -47.27 5.57 -53.35
N GLY A 103 -47.08 5.69 -54.68
CA GLY A 103 -48.14 6.04 -55.63
C GLY A 103 -47.85 5.47 -56.99
N VAL A 104 -48.95 5.43 -57.76
CA VAL A 104 -48.90 5.08 -59.16
C VAL A 104 -49.43 6.26 -59.95
N VAL A 105 -48.70 6.65 -60.97
CA VAL A 105 -49.08 7.70 -61.90
C VAL A 105 -49.94 7.12 -63.02
N VAL A 106 -51.03 7.77 -63.32
CA VAL A 106 -51.88 7.47 -64.48
C VAL A 106 -51.64 8.56 -65.55
N ARG A 107 -51.40 8.12 -66.79
CA ARG A 107 -51.04 9.02 -67.88
C ARG A 107 -52.11 9.00 -68.95
N ASP A 108 -52.20 10.07 -69.75
CA ASP A 108 -53.01 10.14 -70.94
C ASP A 108 -52.32 9.45 -72.15
N GLU A 109 -52.94 9.51 -73.30
CA GLU A 109 -52.44 8.91 -74.55
C GLU A 109 -51.15 9.59 -75.06
N GLU A 110 -50.86 10.81 -74.62
CA GLU A 110 -49.67 11.60 -74.92
C GLU A 110 -48.55 11.39 -73.91
N GLY A 111 -48.76 10.52 -72.91
CA GLY A 111 -47.84 10.18 -71.89
C GLY A 111 -47.73 11.21 -70.74
N GLN A 112 -48.61 12.19 -70.67
CA GLN A 112 -48.63 13.19 -69.59
C GLN A 112 -49.30 12.63 -68.34
N ALA A 113 -48.77 12.95 -67.17
CA ALA A 113 -49.30 12.55 -65.87
C ALA A 113 -50.58 13.32 -65.58
N ILE A 114 -51.76 12.63 -65.51
CA ILE A 114 -53.06 13.23 -65.25
C ILE A 114 -53.61 12.97 -63.87
N ARG A 115 -53.14 11.88 -63.20
CA ARG A 115 -53.61 11.51 -61.87
C ARG A 115 -52.49 10.69 -61.19
N MET A 116 -52.36 10.83 -59.90
CA MET A 116 -51.49 9.97 -59.09
C MET A 116 -52.28 9.54 -57.85
N ALA A 117 -52.34 8.23 -57.60
CA ALA A 117 -52.99 7.69 -56.39
C ALA A 117 -52.08 6.70 -55.68
N GLY A 118 -52.24 6.68 -54.36
CA GLY A 118 -51.33 5.85 -53.60
C GLY A 118 -51.68 5.67 -52.14
N SER A 119 -50.72 5.20 -51.44
CA SER A 119 -50.80 4.92 -49.98
C SER A 119 -49.72 5.60 -49.19
N MET A 120 -50.02 5.80 -47.93
CA MET A 120 -49.05 6.29 -46.90
C MET A 120 -49.21 5.48 -45.63
N ILE A 121 -48.07 5.09 -45.05
CA ILE A 121 -48.01 4.35 -43.80
C ILE A 121 -46.92 4.95 -42.87
N ASP A 122 -47.23 5.04 -41.57
CA ASP A 122 -46.28 5.44 -40.55
C ASP A 122 -45.27 4.29 -40.30
N ILE A 123 -44.01 4.56 -40.54
CA ILE A 123 -42.90 3.63 -40.36
C ILE A 123 -41.93 4.07 -39.24
N THR A 124 -42.36 5.04 -38.41
CA THR A 124 -41.51 5.62 -37.35
C THR A 124 -40.96 4.55 -36.43
N ARG A 125 -41.85 3.65 -35.93
CA ARG A 125 -41.42 2.56 -35.02
C ARG A 125 -40.32 1.66 -35.64
N ARG A 126 -40.47 1.35 -36.96
CA ARG A 126 -39.46 0.54 -37.65
C ARG A 126 -38.10 1.27 -37.71
N LYS A 127 -38.13 2.55 -38.11
CA LYS A 127 -36.92 3.39 -38.20
C LYS A 127 -36.24 3.58 -36.83
N THR A 128 -37.04 3.79 -35.76
CA THR A 128 -36.52 3.92 -34.40
C THR A 128 -35.80 2.65 -33.97
N VAL A 129 -36.40 1.46 -34.13
CA VAL A 129 -35.78 0.18 -33.77
C VAL A 129 -34.53 -0.10 -34.60
N GLU A 130 -34.55 0.20 -35.90
CA GLU A 130 -33.35 0.08 -36.76
C GLU A 130 -32.20 0.99 -36.26
N GLN A 131 -32.51 2.22 -35.88
CA GLN A 131 -31.55 3.18 -35.36
C GLN A 131 -31.00 2.76 -33.98
N GLU A 132 -31.88 2.37 -33.07
CA GLU A 132 -31.51 1.87 -31.74
C GLU A 132 -30.53 0.68 -31.85
N LEU A 133 -30.81 -0.27 -32.75
CA LEU A 133 -29.95 -1.43 -32.97
C LEU A 133 -28.57 -1.02 -33.54
N LEU A 134 -28.55 -0.04 -34.44
CA LEU A 134 -27.26 0.48 -34.98
C LEU A 134 -26.44 1.17 -33.90
N GLU A 135 -27.09 1.98 -33.07
CA GLU A 135 -26.44 2.66 -31.94
C GLU A 135 -25.92 1.68 -30.91
N GLU A 136 -26.72 0.67 -30.53
CA GLU A 136 -26.29 -0.39 -29.60
C GLU A 136 -25.07 -1.14 -30.12
N ARG A 137 -25.07 -1.55 -31.39
CA ARG A 137 -23.92 -2.19 -32.03
C ARG A 137 -22.69 -1.30 -32.06
N HIS A 138 -22.88 -0.02 -32.33
CA HIS A 138 -21.79 0.96 -32.36
C HIS A 138 -21.16 1.13 -30.96
N LEU A 139 -22.00 1.30 -29.93
CA LEU A 139 -21.54 1.42 -28.54
C LEU A 139 -20.81 0.15 -28.08
N MET A 140 -21.36 -1.04 -28.38
CA MET A 140 -20.71 -2.31 -28.07
C MET A 140 -19.31 -2.38 -28.71
N ARG A 141 -19.19 -2.03 -30.00
CA ARG A 141 -17.90 -2.02 -30.71
C ARG A 141 -16.92 -1.02 -30.11
N LEU A 142 -17.37 0.18 -29.77
CA LEU A 142 -16.54 1.18 -29.09
C LEU A 142 -16.02 0.67 -27.75
N LEU A 143 -16.85 -0.01 -26.96
CA LEU A 143 -16.43 -0.56 -25.67
C LEU A 143 -15.32 -1.59 -25.85
N ILE A 144 -15.51 -2.60 -26.68
CA ILE A 144 -14.52 -3.69 -26.83
C ILE A 144 -13.22 -3.22 -27.50
N ASP A 145 -13.27 -2.21 -28.38
CA ASP A 145 -12.09 -1.69 -29.09
C ASP A 145 -11.24 -0.72 -28.25
N ASN A 146 -11.82 -0.10 -27.21
CA ASN A 146 -11.09 0.84 -26.35
C ASN A 146 -10.62 0.23 -24.99
N VAL A 147 -11.01 -1.01 -24.68
CA VAL A 147 -10.50 -1.71 -23.51
C VAL A 147 -9.08 -2.24 -23.83
N PRO A 148 -8.07 -2.02 -22.94
CA PRO A 148 -6.70 -2.49 -23.16
C PRO A 148 -6.55 -3.98 -22.83
N LEU A 149 -7.48 -4.79 -23.28
CA LEU A 149 -7.50 -6.25 -23.16
C LEU A 149 -7.64 -6.84 -24.55
N ASN A 150 -7.00 -7.96 -24.78
CA ASN A 150 -7.20 -8.72 -26.00
C ASN A 150 -8.51 -9.51 -25.87
N ILE A 151 -9.51 -9.15 -26.66
CA ILE A 151 -10.83 -9.80 -26.67
C ILE A 151 -11.01 -10.50 -28.01
N TYR A 152 -11.39 -11.76 -27.95
CA TYR A 152 -11.63 -12.57 -29.14
C TYR A 152 -12.81 -13.53 -28.97
N PHE A 153 -13.45 -13.84 -30.08
CA PHE A 153 -14.51 -14.86 -30.22
C PHE A 153 -14.11 -15.82 -31.30
N LYS A 154 -14.39 -17.09 -31.08
CA LYS A 154 -14.12 -18.18 -32.04
C LYS A 154 -15.32 -19.06 -32.25
N ASP A 155 -15.41 -19.66 -33.43
CA ASP A 155 -16.41 -20.69 -33.72
C ASP A 155 -16.03 -22.05 -33.11
N SER A 156 -16.90 -23.05 -33.29
CA SER A 156 -16.67 -24.44 -32.83
C SER A 156 -15.49 -25.16 -33.51
N LYS A 157 -14.87 -24.53 -34.53
CA LYS A 157 -13.68 -25.02 -35.21
C LYS A 157 -12.42 -24.20 -34.87
N SER A 158 -12.49 -23.37 -33.83
CA SER A 158 -11.40 -22.48 -33.36
C SER A 158 -10.96 -21.42 -34.37
N HIS A 159 -11.82 -21.01 -35.33
CA HIS A 159 -11.55 -19.84 -36.17
C HIS A 159 -12.03 -18.57 -35.46
N PHE A 160 -11.22 -17.52 -35.49
CA PHE A 160 -11.62 -16.20 -34.98
C PHE A 160 -12.80 -15.65 -35.77
N THR A 161 -13.90 -15.38 -35.10
CA THR A 161 -15.11 -14.77 -35.67
C THR A 161 -15.20 -13.26 -35.38
N LEU A 162 -14.60 -12.84 -34.27
CA LEU A 162 -14.49 -11.44 -33.90
C LEU A 162 -13.25 -11.27 -33.01
N VAL A 163 -12.50 -10.18 -33.25
CA VAL A 163 -11.46 -9.71 -32.34
C VAL A 163 -11.59 -8.20 -32.16
N ASN A 164 -11.10 -7.68 -31.06
CA ASN A 164 -11.04 -6.23 -30.85
C ASN A 164 -9.71 -5.64 -31.38
N LYS A 165 -9.62 -4.32 -31.34
CA LYS A 165 -8.44 -3.60 -31.82
C LYS A 165 -7.16 -3.97 -31.06
N SER A 166 -7.25 -4.18 -29.74
CA SER A 166 -6.11 -4.58 -28.91
C SER A 166 -5.52 -5.91 -29.39
N MET A 167 -6.36 -6.94 -29.57
CA MET A 167 -5.95 -8.27 -30.06
C MET A 167 -5.33 -8.21 -31.45
N ALA A 168 -5.88 -7.42 -32.36
CA ALA A 168 -5.31 -7.24 -33.68
C ALA A 168 -3.93 -6.59 -33.60
N THR A 169 -3.80 -5.49 -32.85
CA THR A 169 -2.52 -4.77 -32.66
C THR A 169 -1.47 -5.64 -31.97
N TRP A 170 -1.87 -6.42 -30.96
CA TRP A 170 -0.99 -7.37 -30.27
C TRP A 170 -0.32 -8.36 -31.24
N ASN A 171 -1.07 -8.82 -32.23
CA ASN A 171 -0.58 -9.75 -33.25
C ASN A 171 -0.02 -9.06 -34.50
N GLY A 172 0.18 -7.73 -34.48
CA GLY A 172 0.80 -6.99 -35.57
C GLY A 172 -0.12 -6.62 -36.75
N PHE A 173 -1.46 -6.76 -36.58
CA PHE A 173 -2.45 -6.40 -37.59
C PHE A 173 -2.98 -4.97 -37.37
N GLY A 174 -3.24 -4.26 -38.46
CA GLY A 174 -3.81 -2.91 -38.43
C GLY A 174 -5.34 -2.89 -38.29
N ASP A 175 -6.01 -3.90 -38.86
CA ASP A 175 -7.47 -4.05 -38.85
C ASP A 175 -7.88 -5.38 -38.19
N PRO A 176 -8.78 -5.36 -37.19
CA PRO A 176 -9.35 -6.58 -36.60
C PRO A 176 -9.93 -7.59 -37.62
N ASN A 177 -10.44 -7.12 -38.75
CA ASN A 177 -10.97 -7.97 -39.80
C ASN A 177 -9.92 -8.85 -40.50
N GLU A 178 -8.63 -8.51 -40.42
CA GLU A 178 -7.54 -9.31 -40.96
C GLU A 178 -7.29 -10.59 -40.18
N VAL A 179 -7.76 -10.63 -38.92
CA VAL A 179 -7.66 -11.79 -38.02
C VAL A 179 -8.84 -12.75 -38.17
N VAL A 180 -10.00 -12.25 -38.57
CA VAL A 180 -11.22 -13.06 -38.74
C VAL A 180 -10.99 -14.18 -39.76
N GLY A 181 -11.38 -15.40 -39.39
CA GLY A 181 -11.22 -16.63 -40.19
C GLY A 181 -9.87 -17.34 -40.01
N LYS A 182 -8.92 -16.73 -39.29
CA LYS A 182 -7.64 -17.39 -38.92
C LYS A 182 -7.83 -18.25 -37.67
N THR A 183 -6.80 -19.05 -37.36
CA THR A 183 -6.67 -19.86 -36.15
C THR A 183 -5.47 -19.40 -35.32
N ASP A 184 -5.28 -19.95 -34.12
CA ASP A 184 -4.10 -19.64 -33.31
C ASP A 184 -2.79 -20.05 -34.00
N HIS A 185 -2.79 -21.11 -34.80
CA HIS A 185 -1.62 -21.53 -35.57
C HIS A 185 -1.18 -20.52 -36.63
N ASP A 186 -2.09 -19.63 -37.06
CA ASP A 186 -1.76 -18.55 -37.99
C ASP A 186 -1.15 -17.33 -37.29
N LEU A 187 -1.32 -17.22 -35.97
CA LEU A 187 -0.98 -16.04 -35.16
C LEU A 187 0.16 -16.29 -34.18
N PHE A 188 0.23 -17.49 -33.60
CA PHE A 188 1.12 -17.83 -32.51
C PHE A 188 2.05 -19.00 -32.89
N ARG A 189 3.05 -19.24 -32.05
CA ARG A 189 3.94 -20.41 -32.18
C ARG A 189 3.16 -21.70 -31.91
N GLU A 190 3.64 -22.79 -32.47
CA GLU A 190 3.01 -24.11 -32.45
C GLU A 190 2.66 -24.57 -31.01
N ASP A 191 3.60 -24.42 -30.06
CA ASP A 191 3.38 -24.84 -28.67
C ASP A 191 2.19 -24.11 -28.02
N HIS A 192 2.07 -22.79 -28.24
CA HIS A 192 0.97 -21.99 -27.70
C HIS A 192 -0.35 -22.30 -28.42
N ALA A 193 -0.30 -22.40 -29.75
CA ALA A 193 -1.48 -22.68 -30.56
C ALA A 193 -2.09 -24.07 -30.24
N ASP A 194 -1.24 -25.09 -30.03
CA ASP A 194 -1.66 -26.43 -29.63
C ASP A 194 -2.32 -26.43 -28.24
N GLN A 195 -1.78 -25.67 -27.29
CA GLN A 195 -2.37 -25.55 -25.98
C GLN A 195 -3.71 -24.81 -26.04
N ALA A 196 -3.77 -23.69 -26.78
CA ALA A 196 -5.00 -22.95 -26.99
C ALA A 196 -6.11 -23.81 -27.59
N LEU A 197 -5.78 -24.64 -28.59
CA LEU A 197 -6.73 -25.54 -29.23
C LEU A 197 -7.24 -26.61 -28.25
N LYS A 198 -6.36 -27.19 -27.42
CA LYS A 198 -6.77 -28.18 -26.39
C LYS A 198 -7.71 -27.56 -25.36
N ASP A 199 -7.40 -26.34 -24.89
CA ASP A 199 -8.24 -25.61 -23.94
C ASP A 199 -9.64 -25.36 -24.53
N GLU A 200 -9.70 -24.92 -25.79
CA GLU A 200 -10.94 -24.64 -26.49
C GLU A 200 -11.76 -25.92 -26.71
N GLN A 201 -11.14 -27.03 -27.12
CA GLN A 201 -11.80 -28.33 -27.24
C GLN A 201 -12.38 -28.80 -25.90
N GLN A 202 -11.63 -28.65 -24.82
CA GLN A 202 -12.10 -28.97 -23.48
C GLN A 202 -13.32 -28.12 -23.10
N ILE A 203 -13.30 -26.81 -23.39
CA ILE A 203 -14.43 -25.90 -23.12
C ILE A 203 -15.65 -26.30 -23.96
N LEU A 204 -15.47 -26.60 -25.26
CA LEU A 204 -16.54 -27.03 -26.15
C LEU A 204 -17.19 -28.36 -25.71
N GLU A 205 -16.40 -29.31 -25.17
CA GLU A 205 -16.87 -30.59 -24.72
C GLU A 205 -17.54 -30.55 -23.34
N THR A 206 -16.98 -29.77 -22.41
CA THR A 206 -17.39 -29.80 -20.99
C THR A 206 -18.28 -28.62 -20.58
N GLY A 207 -18.25 -27.53 -21.32
CA GLY A 207 -18.88 -26.29 -20.95
C GLY A 207 -18.17 -25.53 -19.79
N ASN A 208 -17.06 -26.06 -19.27
CA ASN A 208 -16.36 -25.46 -18.14
C ASN A 208 -15.41 -24.36 -18.60
N PRO A 209 -15.51 -23.15 -18.05
CA PRO A 209 -14.60 -22.07 -18.38
C PRO A 209 -13.21 -22.26 -17.73
N ILE A 210 -12.19 -21.64 -18.31
CA ILE A 210 -10.84 -21.53 -17.76
C ILE A 210 -10.65 -20.09 -17.29
N PHE A 211 -10.40 -19.88 -15.99
CA PHE A 211 -10.26 -18.56 -15.40
C PHE A 211 -8.84 -18.28 -14.95
N GLY A 212 -8.34 -17.08 -15.29
CA GLY A 212 -7.16 -16.48 -14.66
C GLY A 212 -5.87 -17.30 -14.82
N TYR A 213 -5.71 -17.97 -15.95
CA TYR A 213 -4.50 -18.72 -16.25
C TYR A 213 -3.40 -17.78 -16.77
N VAL A 214 -2.24 -17.79 -16.09
CA VAL A 214 -1.07 -17.02 -16.51
C VAL A 214 -0.21 -17.90 -17.41
N GLU A 215 -0.03 -17.48 -18.63
CA GLU A 215 0.77 -18.20 -19.64
C GLU A 215 1.81 -17.26 -20.28
N LYS A 216 2.82 -17.87 -20.87
CA LYS A 216 3.88 -17.17 -21.56
C LYS A 216 3.61 -17.21 -23.05
N GLU A 217 3.42 -16.07 -23.65
CA GLU A 217 3.26 -15.92 -25.10
C GLU A 217 4.52 -15.34 -25.74
N THR A 218 4.75 -15.72 -26.99
CA THR A 218 5.79 -15.10 -27.82
C THR A 218 5.11 -14.20 -28.85
N GLN A 219 5.33 -12.89 -28.75
CA GLN A 219 4.82 -11.92 -29.71
C GLN A 219 5.41 -12.11 -31.10
N PRO A 220 4.77 -11.60 -32.16
CA PRO A 220 5.29 -11.71 -33.54
C PRO A 220 6.71 -11.16 -33.74
N GLY A 221 7.17 -10.24 -32.90
CA GLY A 221 8.54 -9.69 -32.86
C GLY A 221 9.58 -10.60 -32.19
N GLY A 222 9.18 -11.72 -31.59
CA GLY A 222 10.03 -12.64 -30.85
C GLY A 222 10.17 -12.32 -29.35
N ASP A 223 9.56 -11.23 -28.88
CA ASP A 223 9.55 -10.86 -27.47
C ASP A 223 8.63 -11.78 -26.68
N GLU A 224 9.06 -12.13 -25.47
CA GLU A 224 8.27 -12.94 -24.53
C GLU A 224 7.43 -12.04 -23.62
N ALA A 225 6.13 -12.35 -23.56
CA ALA A 225 5.17 -11.66 -22.71
C ALA A 225 4.44 -12.66 -21.81
N TRP A 226 4.02 -12.22 -20.64
CA TRP A 226 3.13 -12.97 -19.76
C TRP A 226 1.72 -12.43 -19.91
N VAL A 227 0.78 -13.32 -20.21
CA VAL A 227 -0.64 -12.97 -20.36
C VAL A 227 -1.48 -13.72 -19.34
N LEU A 228 -2.43 -12.97 -18.78
CA LEU A 228 -3.48 -13.54 -17.92
C LEU A 228 -4.70 -13.79 -18.78
N THR A 229 -5.01 -15.05 -19.06
CA THR A 229 -6.06 -15.45 -19.99
C THR A 229 -7.27 -16.05 -19.26
N THR A 230 -8.46 -15.67 -19.72
CA THR A 230 -9.74 -16.28 -19.34
C THR A 230 -10.44 -16.72 -20.61
N LYS A 231 -10.85 -17.98 -20.70
CA LYS A 231 -11.57 -18.57 -21.84
C LYS A 231 -12.92 -19.11 -21.37
N MET A 232 -13.98 -18.80 -22.08
CA MET A 232 -15.34 -19.16 -21.72
C MET A 232 -16.10 -19.76 -22.91
N PRO A 233 -17.11 -20.62 -22.67
CA PRO A 233 -18.00 -21.08 -23.74
C PRO A 233 -18.84 -19.92 -24.27
N LEU A 234 -19.03 -19.89 -25.57
CA LEU A 234 -19.97 -18.98 -26.25
C LEU A 234 -21.25 -19.77 -26.55
N GLU A 235 -22.36 -19.40 -25.92
CA GLU A 235 -23.65 -20.06 -26.07
C GLU A 235 -24.58 -19.23 -26.97
N ASP A 236 -25.42 -19.93 -27.72
CA ASP A 236 -26.52 -19.34 -28.44
C ASP A 236 -27.71 -19.05 -27.50
N ARG A 237 -28.83 -18.50 -28.06
CA ARG A 237 -30.03 -18.21 -27.29
C ARG A 237 -30.75 -19.49 -26.78
N GLY A 238 -30.39 -20.66 -27.27
CA GLY A 238 -30.91 -21.96 -26.84
C GLY A 238 -30.09 -22.61 -25.74
N GLY A 239 -28.90 -22.04 -25.40
CA GLY A 239 -27.95 -22.61 -24.46
C GLY A 239 -27.02 -23.66 -25.10
N GLU A 240 -27.00 -23.77 -26.44
CA GLU A 240 -26.01 -24.62 -27.12
C GLU A 240 -24.68 -23.88 -27.29
N ILE A 241 -23.57 -24.59 -27.01
CA ILE A 241 -22.23 -24.03 -27.18
C ILE A 241 -21.88 -23.95 -28.66
N ILE A 242 -21.77 -22.76 -29.19
CA ILE A 242 -21.49 -22.47 -30.61
C ILE A 242 -20.02 -22.08 -30.86
N GLY A 243 -19.22 -21.93 -29.80
CA GLY A 243 -17.84 -21.54 -29.90
C GLY A 243 -17.25 -21.20 -28.53
N THR A 244 -16.18 -20.41 -28.54
CA THR A 244 -15.53 -19.91 -27.33
C THR A 244 -15.31 -18.40 -27.45
N PHE A 245 -15.18 -17.72 -26.31
CA PHE A 245 -14.64 -16.37 -26.28
C PHE A 245 -13.61 -16.25 -25.17
N GLY A 246 -12.63 -15.39 -25.38
CA GLY A 246 -11.59 -15.18 -24.41
C GLY A 246 -11.20 -13.73 -24.24
N VAL A 247 -10.62 -13.48 -23.09
CA VAL A 247 -10.04 -12.19 -22.72
C VAL A 247 -8.64 -12.44 -22.17
N SER A 248 -7.62 -11.80 -22.73
CA SER A 248 -6.27 -11.83 -22.18
C SER A 248 -5.71 -10.43 -21.93
N SER A 249 -4.91 -10.32 -20.89
CA SER A 249 -4.26 -9.09 -20.43
C SER A 249 -2.76 -9.30 -20.35
N ASP A 250 -1.98 -8.36 -20.86
CA ASP A 250 -0.55 -8.33 -20.62
C ASP A 250 -0.26 -8.06 -19.13
N VAL A 251 0.39 -9.00 -18.48
CA VAL A 251 0.82 -8.94 -17.08
C VAL A 251 2.33 -9.05 -16.95
N THR A 252 3.07 -8.83 -18.03
CA THR A 252 4.53 -8.98 -18.08
C THR A 252 5.23 -8.09 -17.07
N GLU A 253 4.84 -6.82 -16.99
CA GLU A 253 5.39 -5.87 -16.01
C GLU A 253 5.09 -6.31 -14.58
N LEU A 254 3.87 -6.77 -14.32
CA LEU A 254 3.46 -7.27 -13.01
C LEU A 254 4.30 -8.48 -12.58
N VAL A 255 4.45 -9.48 -13.46
CA VAL A 255 5.24 -10.69 -13.18
C VAL A 255 6.71 -10.35 -12.93
N ARG A 256 7.32 -9.50 -13.77
CA ARG A 256 8.71 -9.05 -13.60
C ARG A 256 8.91 -8.28 -12.30
N THR A 257 7.96 -7.41 -11.96
CA THR A 257 8.01 -6.64 -10.70
C THR A 257 7.90 -7.56 -9.49
N GLN A 258 7.01 -8.55 -9.51
CA GLN A 258 6.88 -9.54 -8.43
C GLN A 258 8.17 -10.37 -8.28
N GLN A 259 8.79 -10.80 -9.36
CA GLN A 259 10.06 -11.54 -9.32
C GLN A 259 11.18 -10.68 -8.71
N SER A 260 11.36 -9.44 -9.19
CA SER A 260 12.36 -8.52 -8.68
C SER A 260 12.14 -8.19 -7.19
N LEU A 261 10.88 -8.05 -6.77
CA LEU A 261 10.54 -7.83 -5.36
C LEU A 261 10.90 -9.05 -4.50
N ALA A 262 10.61 -10.25 -4.98
CA ALA A 262 10.95 -11.48 -4.26
C ALA A 262 12.47 -11.67 -4.12
N GLU A 263 13.24 -11.40 -5.18
CA GLU A 263 14.70 -11.45 -5.16
C GLU A 263 15.28 -10.40 -4.18
N THR A 264 14.75 -9.17 -4.20
CA THR A 264 15.17 -8.10 -3.30
C THR A 264 14.85 -8.45 -1.84
N ALA A 265 13.67 -8.99 -1.57
CA ALA A 265 13.26 -9.42 -0.23
C ALA A 265 14.17 -10.54 0.31
N ALA A 266 14.50 -11.53 -0.53
CA ALA A 266 15.42 -12.60 -0.16
C ALA A 266 16.84 -12.08 0.15
N ALA A 267 17.35 -11.17 -0.68
CA ALA A 267 18.67 -10.55 -0.45
C ALA A 267 18.71 -9.70 0.83
N LEU A 268 17.62 -8.95 1.11
CA LEU A 268 17.50 -8.18 2.36
C LEU A 268 17.43 -9.09 3.59
N GLN A 269 16.68 -10.19 3.51
CA GLN A 269 16.60 -11.15 4.61
C GLN A 269 17.97 -11.75 4.91
N GLN A 270 18.68 -12.22 3.88
CA GLN A 270 20.04 -12.75 4.06
C GLN A 270 20.97 -11.71 4.70
N ARG A 271 20.89 -10.44 4.26
CA ARG A 271 21.74 -9.38 4.81
C ARG A 271 21.40 -9.06 6.26
N ASN A 272 20.11 -9.11 6.63
CA ASN A 272 19.69 -8.94 8.02
C ASN A 272 20.21 -10.08 8.91
N ASP A 273 20.14 -11.33 8.44
CA ASP A 273 20.63 -12.48 9.18
C ASP A 273 22.16 -12.37 9.44
N GLU A 274 22.92 -11.95 8.42
CA GLU A 274 24.38 -11.68 8.56
C GLU A 274 24.67 -10.59 9.61
N ILE A 275 23.89 -9.49 9.58
CA ILE A 275 24.05 -8.38 10.55
C ILE A 275 23.69 -8.84 11.98
N GLU A 276 22.63 -9.65 12.13
CA GLU A 276 22.25 -10.19 13.43
C GLU A 276 23.32 -11.12 14.02
N GLU A 277 23.97 -11.93 13.19
CA GLU A 277 25.10 -12.76 13.61
C GLU A 277 26.30 -11.91 14.06
N GLU A 278 26.67 -10.86 13.29
CA GLU A 278 27.76 -9.94 13.67
C GLU A 278 27.46 -9.21 14.99
N LEU A 279 26.21 -8.74 15.17
CA LEU A 279 25.80 -8.07 16.41
C LEU A 279 25.75 -9.04 17.60
N SER A 280 25.35 -10.29 17.38
CA SER A 280 25.40 -11.32 18.44
C SER A 280 26.80 -11.58 18.93
N LEU A 281 27.76 -11.69 18.01
CA LEU A 281 29.19 -11.85 18.38
C LEU A 281 29.72 -10.63 19.14
N ALA A 282 29.41 -9.42 18.70
CA ALA A 282 29.80 -8.20 19.38
C ALA A 282 29.22 -8.12 20.80
N ARG A 283 27.98 -8.59 21.01
CA ARG A 283 27.32 -8.70 22.32
C ARG A 283 28.07 -9.68 23.25
N GLU A 284 28.43 -10.87 22.74
CA GLU A 284 29.19 -11.85 23.52
C GLU A 284 30.53 -11.26 23.98
N VAL A 285 31.24 -10.55 23.10
CA VAL A 285 32.48 -9.86 23.44
C VAL A 285 32.26 -8.80 24.52
N GLN A 286 31.20 -7.98 24.39
CA GLN A 286 30.89 -6.94 25.37
C GLN A 286 30.54 -7.54 26.75
N GLN A 287 29.73 -8.60 26.77
CA GLN A 287 29.39 -9.30 28.02
C GLN A 287 30.64 -9.92 28.69
N ALA A 288 31.57 -10.45 27.92
CA ALA A 288 32.83 -10.98 28.46
C ALA A 288 33.73 -9.89 29.08
N LEU A 289 33.50 -8.61 28.77
CA LEU A 289 34.22 -7.48 29.37
C LEU A 289 33.65 -7.07 30.73
N LEU A 290 32.43 -7.51 31.09
CA LEU A 290 31.85 -7.22 32.41
C LEU A 290 32.53 -8.04 33.50
N PRO A 291 32.61 -7.53 34.74
CA PRO A 291 33.18 -8.28 35.84
C PRO A 291 32.39 -9.57 36.12
N HIS A 292 33.05 -10.72 36.05
CA HIS A 292 32.48 -12.01 36.45
C HIS A 292 32.71 -12.31 37.94
N ASP A 293 33.87 -11.85 38.47
CA ASP A 293 34.28 -12.03 39.85
C ASP A 293 34.57 -10.68 40.50
N TYR A 294 34.24 -10.54 41.74
CA TYR A 294 34.52 -9.35 42.53
C TYR A 294 35.73 -9.53 43.41
N PRO A 295 36.50 -8.45 43.70
CA PRO A 295 37.61 -8.52 44.58
C PRO A 295 37.17 -8.82 46.02
N ILE A 296 37.95 -9.65 46.72
CA ILE A 296 37.78 -9.89 48.15
C ILE A 296 38.47 -8.76 48.92
N ILE A 297 37.72 -7.99 49.69
CA ILE A 297 38.25 -6.86 50.44
C ILE A 297 37.81 -7.01 51.91
N PRO A 298 38.76 -7.04 52.89
CA PRO A 298 40.22 -6.98 52.74
C PRO A 298 40.81 -8.22 52.08
N GLN A 299 41.95 -8.06 51.42
CA GLN A 299 42.59 -9.12 50.62
C GLN A 299 43.24 -10.23 51.48
N ASP A 300 43.45 -9.98 52.77
CA ASP A 300 44.06 -10.98 53.74
C ASP A 300 43.08 -12.13 54.06
N GLY A 301 41.81 -12.04 53.60
CA GLY A 301 40.82 -13.11 53.74
C GLY A 301 40.39 -13.45 55.13
N GLN A 302 40.87 -12.74 56.15
CA GLN A 302 40.42 -12.92 57.54
C GLN A 302 39.02 -12.40 57.67
N ASN A 303 38.06 -13.33 57.80
CA ASN A 303 36.62 -13.11 57.91
C ASN A 303 35.80 -12.98 56.58
N GLY A 304 36.23 -13.60 55.49
CA GLY A 304 35.34 -13.83 54.32
C GLY A 304 35.02 -12.61 53.46
N GLY A 305 35.75 -11.49 53.63
CA GLY A 305 35.50 -10.22 52.93
C GLY A 305 34.43 -9.34 53.61
N ARG A 306 34.79 -8.07 53.90
CA ARG A 306 33.87 -7.08 54.46
C ARG A 306 32.98 -6.38 53.42
N LEU A 307 33.41 -6.39 52.14
CA LEU A 307 32.65 -5.80 51.04
C LEU A 307 32.08 -6.91 50.18
N SER A 308 30.77 -6.87 50.02
CA SER A 308 30.02 -7.71 49.07
C SER A 308 29.49 -6.86 47.95
N PHE A 309 29.56 -7.35 46.71
CA PHE A 309 29.15 -6.63 45.52
C PHE A 309 28.10 -7.43 44.75
N ALA A 310 27.16 -6.73 44.11
CA ALA A 310 26.19 -7.31 43.17
C ALA A 310 25.86 -6.31 42.07
N HIS A 311 25.47 -6.81 40.92
CA HIS A 311 25.02 -5.96 39.84
C HIS A 311 23.76 -6.50 39.14
N ARG A 312 23.08 -5.63 38.44
CA ARG A 312 22.06 -5.97 37.44
C ARG A 312 22.36 -5.15 36.19
N TYR A 313 22.49 -5.84 35.06
CA TYR A 313 22.83 -5.24 33.77
C TYR A 313 21.85 -5.73 32.73
N ILE A 314 21.04 -4.80 32.16
CA ILE A 314 19.93 -5.10 31.27
C ILE A 314 20.08 -4.24 30.01
N PRO A 315 20.78 -4.75 28.97
CA PRO A 315 20.90 -4.04 27.70
C PRO A 315 19.59 -4.14 26.89
N ILE A 316 19.15 -3.04 26.23
CA ILE A 316 17.94 -3.03 25.42
C ILE A 316 18.20 -3.41 23.98
N SER A 317 19.18 -2.79 23.34
CA SER A 317 19.47 -2.96 21.92
C SER A 317 20.51 -4.06 21.61
N GLY A 318 20.83 -4.86 22.60
CA GLY A 318 21.82 -5.93 22.48
C GLY A 318 23.28 -5.50 22.70
N LEU A 319 23.63 -4.26 22.38
CA LEU A 319 24.90 -3.62 22.68
C LEU A 319 24.60 -2.37 23.51
N ALA A 320 25.07 -2.33 24.77
CA ALA A 320 24.75 -1.26 25.70
C ALA A 320 25.78 -0.14 25.70
N GLY A 321 25.33 1.07 26.07
CA GLY A 321 26.15 2.21 26.39
C GLY A 321 26.65 2.21 27.81
N ASP A 322 26.04 1.42 28.69
CA ASP A 322 26.39 1.31 30.08
C ASP A 322 27.63 0.45 30.31
N PHE A 323 28.44 0.84 31.30
CA PHE A 323 29.58 0.08 31.72
C PHE A 323 29.85 0.28 33.23
N PHE A 324 30.25 -0.76 33.91
CA PHE A 324 30.70 -0.68 35.30
C PHE A 324 31.94 -1.54 35.55
N GLU A 325 32.67 -1.21 36.59
CA GLU A 325 33.84 -1.95 37.03
C GLU A 325 33.99 -1.89 38.55
N VAL A 326 34.47 -3.00 39.13
CA VAL A 326 34.85 -3.07 40.54
C VAL A 326 36.26 -3.64 40.60
N PHE A 327 37.19 -2.93 41.23
CA PHE A 327 38.58 -3.31 41.27
C PHE A 327 39.23 -2.97 42.63
N PRO A 328 40.26 -3.70 43.05
CA PRO A 328 40.92 -3.44 44.31
C PRO A 328 41.84 -2.21 44.22
N ILE A 329 41.85 -1.39 45.28
CA ILE A 329 42.76 -0.26 45.46
C ILE A 329 43.59 -0.57 46.72
N GLY A 330 44.65 -1.35 46.56
CA GLY A 330 45.41 -1.86 47.69
C GLY A 330 44.66 -2.95 48.50
N PRO A 331 45.16 -3.31 49.72
CA PRO A 331 44.62 -4.45 50.43
C PRO A 331 43.26 -4.24 51.12
N ASN A 332 42.93 -2.99 51.46
CA ASN A 332 41.80 -2.67 52.32
C ASN A 332 40.79 -1.72 51.63
N ALA A 333 40.94 -1.46 50.33
CA ALA A 333 40.07 -0.53 49.60
C ALA A 333 39.63 -1.08 48.24
N ALA A 334 38.42 -0.68 47.81
CA ALA A 334 37.86 -1.00 46.51
C ALA A 334 37.44 0.26 45.76
N GLY A 335 37.66 0.26 44.45
CA GLY A 335 37.09 1.21 43.52
C GLY A 335 35.83 0.66 42.84
N LEU A 336 34.78 1.46 42.81
CA LEU A 336 33.55 1.20 42.05
C LEU A 336 33.39 2.29 41.01
N PHE A 337 33.34 1.90 39.76
CA PHE A 337 33.15 2.80 38.64
C PHE A 337 31.90 2.42 37.87
N ILE A 338 31.10 3.40 37.52
CA ILE A 338 29.95 3.25 36.62
C ILE A 338 29.96 4.39 35.62
N CYS A 339 29.61 4.10 34.38
CA CYS A 339 29.43 5.13 33.37
C CYS A 339 28.34 4.73 32.39
N ASP A 340 27.76 5.76 31.75
CA ASP A 340 26.81 5.65 30.66
C ASP A 340 27.28 6.53 29.51
N VAL A 341 27.37 5.92 28.31
CA VAL A 341 27.80 6.56 27.07
C VAL A 341 26.59 7.00 26.28
N MET A 342 26.52 8.27 25.94
CA MET A 342 25.48 8.87 25.12
C MET A 342 25.01 7.97 23.98
N GLY A 343 23.69 7.61 23.99
CA GLY A 343 23.04 6.79 22.99
C GLY A 343 23.29 5.29 23.14
N HIS A 344 22.76 4.49 22.26
CA HIS A 344 22.79 3.02 22.33
C HIS A 344 23.33 2.38 21.04
N GLY A 345 23.68 1.10 21.11
CA GLY A 345 24.11 0.30 19.98
C GLY A 345 25.62 0.32 19.73
N VAL A 346 26.03 0.04 18.49
CA VAL A 346 27.42 -0.21 18.11
C VAL A 346 28.37 0.93 18.48
N ARG A 347 27.93 2.19 18.29
CA ARG A 347 28.81 3.36 18.56
C ARG A 347 29.12 3.51 20.03
N SER A 348 28.11 3.44 20.89
CA SER A 348 28.30 3.51 22.35
C SER A 348 29.10 2.31 22.88
N ALA A 349 28.85 1.10 22.38
CA ALA A 349 29.61 -0.11 22.73
C ALA A 349 31.11 -0.02 22.39
N ILE A 350 31.46 0.63 21.27
CA ILE A 350 32.87 0.90 20.93
C ILE A 350 33.49 1.85 21.95
N ILE A 351 32.80 2.92 22.33
CA ILE A 351 33.27 3.87 23.34
C ILE A 351 33.42 3.18 24.72
N VAL A 352 32.47 2.31 25.11
CA VAL A 352 32.54 1.48 26.31
C VAL A 352 33.83 0.64 26.30
N SER A 353 34.14 0.00 25.17
CA SER A 353 35.36 -0.81 25.03
C SER A 353 36.65 0.03 25.18
N MET A 354 36.61 1.28 24.65
CA MET A 354 37.73 2.23 24.83
C MET A 354 37.85 2.68 26.28
N LEU A 355 36.73 3.03 26.93
CA LEU A 355 36.70 3.39 28.36
C LEU A 355 37.27 2.26 29.21
N ARG A 356 36.85 1.00 28.97
CA ARG A 356 37.40 -0.17 29.65
C ARG A 356 38.94 -0.25 29.56
N GLY A 357 39.51 -0.08 28.37
CA GLY A 357 40.94 -0.08 28.17
C GLY A 357 41.66 1.08 28.86
N LEU A 358 41.00 2.24 28.99
CA LEU A 358 41.52 3.40 29.71
C LEU A 358 41.46 3.20 31.23
N THR A 359 40.33 2.72 31.78
CA THR A 359 40.13 2.49 33.22
C THR A 359 41.15 1.50 33.76
N GLU A 360 41.37 0.37 33.07
CA GLU A 360 42.36 -0.64 33.48
C GLU A 360 43.78 -0.06 33.64
N ARG A 361 44.19 0.85 32.76
CA ARG A 361 45.48 1.55 32.85
C ARG A 361 45.57 2.53 34.02
N LEU A 362 44.42 3.05 34.47
CA LEU A 362 44.34 4.09 35.49
C LEU A 362 44.08 3.56 36.91
N HIS A 363 43.94 2.24 37.10
CA HIS A 363 43.69 1.65 38.42
C HIS A 363 44.74 2.08 39.48
N GLN A 364 45.99 2.31 39.07
CA GLN A 364 47.05 2.77 39.98
C GLN A 364 46.84 4.22 40.46
N SER A 365 46.13 5.05 39.72
CA SER A 365 45.78 6.45 40.04
C SER A 365 44.41 6.57 40.71
N ALA A 366 43.70 5.47 40.88
CA ALA A 366 42.30 5.47 41.31
C ALA A 366 42.08 5.73 42.81
N GLU A 367 43.16 5.89 43.60
CA GLU A 367 43.06 6.33 45.01
C GLU A 367 42.36 7.69 45.15
N ASP A 368 42.50 8.57 44.14
CA ASP A 368 41.81 9.86 44.03
C ASP A 368 40.79 9.82 42.89
N PRO A 369 39.48 9.72 43.19
CA PRO A 369 38.42 9.66 42.19
C PRO A 369 38.39 10.84 41.21
N GLY A 370 38.70 12.05 41.66
CA GLY A 370 38.74 13.24 40.81
C GLY A 370 39.89 13.21 39.81
N GLU A 371 41.06 12.83 40.25
CA GLU A 371 42.25 12.65 39.40
C GLU A 371 42.03 11.51 38.40
N PHE A 372 41.43 10.36 38.83
CA PHE A 372 41.06 9.26 37.96
C PHE A 372 40.11 9.72 36.82
N LEU A 373 39.01 10.43 37.15
CA LEU A 373 38.09 10.93 36.15
C LEU A 373 38.72 11.98 35.23
N SER A 374 39.65 12.82 35.76
CA SER A 374 40.34 13.82 34.95
C SER A 374 41.29 13.18 33.93
N GLN A 375 42.03 12.14 34.31
CA GLN A 375 42.89 11.39 33.40
C GLN A 375 42.07 10.58 32.38
N LEU A 376 40.97 9.97 32.81
CA LEU A 376 40.03 9.24 31.94
C LEU A 376 39.40 10.18 30.88
N ASN A 377 38.95 11.37 31.30
CA ASN A 377 38.44 12.40 30.43
C ASN A 377 39.46 12.83 29.36
N GLY A 378 40.70 13.11 29.76
CA GLY A 378 41.75 13.49 28.82
C GLY A 378 42.02 12.40 27.78
N GLY A 379 42.06 11.13 28.24
CA GLY A 379 42.22 9.97 27.34
C GLY A 379 41.05 9.83 26.33
N LEU A 380 39.81 9.88 26.83
CA LEU A 380 38.60 9.77 25.99
C LEU A 380 38.49 10.94 25.00
N ALA A 381 38.65 12.17 25.48
CA ALA A 381 38.57 13.36 24.64
C ALA A 381 39.59 13.34 23.50
N ALA A 382 40.82 12.90 23.77
CA ALA A 382 41.84 12.76 22.74
C ALA A 382 41.48 11.73 21.65
N ILE A 383 40.80 10.65 22.01
CA ILE A 383 40.31 9.64 21.06
C ILE A 383 39.15 10.18 20.23
N LEU A 384 38.15 10.77 20.90
CA LEU A 384 36.95 11.34 20.24
C LEU A 384 37.32 12.45 19.25
N GLN A 385 38.25 13.34 19.64
CA GLN A 385 38.74 14.40 18.77
C GLN A 385 39.44 13.86 17.52
N LYS A 386 40.25 12.79 17.64
CA LYS A 386 40.89 12.17 16.48
C LYS A 386 39.90 11.47 15.53
N ALA A 387 38.81 10.97 16.09
CA ALA A 387 37.75 10.30 15.33
C ALA A 387 36.71 11.25 14.76
N ASP A 388 36.79 12.57 15.01
CA ASP A 388 35.81 13.59 14.67
C ASP A 388 34.37 13.22 15.14
N MET A 389 34.31 12.65 16.36
CA MET A 389 33.06 12.17 16.97
C MET A 389 32.61 13.10 18.09
N THR A 390 31.36 13.54 18.03
CA THR A 390 30.73 14.29 19.12
C THR A 390 29.96 13.31 20.01
N MET A 391 30.65 12.72 20.95
CA MET A 391 30.09 11.80 21.95
C MET A 391 30.62 12.15 23.33
N PHE A 392 29.89 11.76 24.36
CA PHE A 392 30.29 11.94 25.75
C PHE A 392 29.80 10.77 26.60
N ALA A 393 30.33 10.65 27.80
CA ALA A 393 29.86 9.68 28.75
C ALA A 393 29.67 10.34 30.13
N THR A 394 28.59 9.99 30.81
CA THR A 394 28.48 10.31 32.24
C THR A 394 29.24 9.23 33.06
N ALA A 395 29.86 9.59 34.17
CA ALA A 395 30.58 8.63 35.01
C ALA A 395 30.56 9.00 36.49
N PHE A 396 30.57 7.97 37.32
CA PHE A 396 30.70 8.11 38.77
C PHE A 396 31.78 7.14 39.28
N MET A 397 32.70 7.66 40.09
CA MET A 397 33.75 6.88 40.70
C MET A 397 33.68 6.98 42.23
N VAL A 398 33.69 5.84 42.89
CA VAL A 398 33.73 5.74 44.36
C VAL A 398 34.92 4.90 44.79
N VAL A 399 35.61 5.34 45.82
CA VAL A 399 36.64 4.57 46.55
C VAL A 399 36.15 4.36 47.97
N VAL A 400 36.09 3.10 48.35
CA VAL A 400 35.71 2.64 49.69
C VAL A 400 36.96 2.14 50.40
N ASP A 401 37.41 2.87 51.42
CA ASP A 401 38.64 2.58 52.17
C ASP A 401 38.29 2.15 53.60
N LEU A 402 38.37 0.84 53.87
CA LEU A 402 38.02 0.25 55.16
C LEU A 402 39.01 0.61 56.28
N GLU A 403 40.29 0.88 55.94
CA GLU A 403 41.33 1.21 56.92
C GLU A 403 41.19 2.66 57.40
N LYS A 404 40.85 3.59 56.46
CA LYS A 404 40.66 5.01 56.77
C LYS A 404 39.26 5.32 57.27
N ASP A 405 38.33 4.35 57.22
CA ASP A 405 36.88 4.56 57.44
C ASP A 405 36.39 5.73 56.61
N GLU A 406 36.72 5.73 55.31
CA GLU A 406 36.46 6.84 54.42
C GLU A 406 35.91 6.38 53.06
N LEU A 407 34.88 7.09 52.62
CA LEU A 407 34.31 6.98 51.26
C LEU A 407 34.72 8.23 50.50
N ARG A 408 35.47 8.09 49.38
CA ARG A 408 35.86 9.15 48.47
C ARG A 408 35.15 8.97 47.15
N TYR A 409 34.69 10.06 46.53
CA TYR A 409 33.95 9.97 45.28
C TYR A 409 34.06 11.21 44.41
N ALA A 410 33.81 11.03 43.11
CA ALA A 410 33.73 12.10 42.13
C ALA A 410 32.68 11.75 41.05
N SER A 411 32.04 12.78 40.46
CA SER A 411 31.05 12.62 39.41
C SER A 411 31.40 13.46 38.17
N ALA A 412 31.25 12.85 37.02
CA ALA A 412 31.35 13.47 35.70
C ALA A 412 29.96 13.46 35.04
N GLY A 413 29.03 14.33 35.50
CA GLY A 413 27.67 14.44 34.95
C GLY A 413 26.73 13.30 35.30
N HIS A 414 27.17 12.29 36.03
CA HIS A 414 26.38 11.08 36.34
C HIS A 414 25.47 11.28 37.55
N PRO A 415 24.33 10.58 37.63
CA PRO A 415 23.48 10.59 38.81
C PRO A 415 24.25 10.25 40.10
N ALA A 416 23.90 10.95 41.20
CA ALA A 416 24.53 10.71 42.49
C ALA A 416 24.16 9.33 43.02
N ALA A 417 25.18 8.60 43.54
CA ALA A 417 24.98 7.30 44.18
C ALA A 417 24.11 7.43 45.45
N ILE A 418 23.39 6.37 45.80
CA ILE A 418 22.54 6.29 46.99
C ILE A 418 23.33 5.54 48.06
N ILE A 419 23.44 6.14 49.28
CA ILE A 419 23.89 5.47 50.49
C ILE A 419 22.70 5.08 51.35
N ARG A 420 22.77 3.90 51.97
CA ARG A 420 21.77 3.39 52.90
C ARG A 420 22.44 3.02 54.23
N GLY A 421 21.85 3.48 55.32
CA GLY A 421 22.25 3.17 56.66
C GLY A 421 21.03 2.83 57.54
N VAL A 422 21.22 2.80 58.83
CA VAL A 422 20.15 2.45 59.82
C VAL A 422 19.03 3.48 59.81
N GLU A 423 19.31 4.75 59.51
CA GLU A 423 18.34 5.85 59.51
C GLU A 423 17.56 5.98 58.18
N GLY A 424 17.88 5.18 57.16
CA GLY A 424 17.29 5.21 55.83
C GLY A 424 18.30 5.40 54.71
N ALA A 425 17.83 5.86 53.53
CA ALA A 425 18.65 6.10 52.37
C ALA A 425 18.69 7.58 51.97
N SER A 426 19.84 8.02 51.44
CA SER A 426 20.02 9.37 50.89
C SER A 426 21.04 9.39 49.75
N LEU A 427 21.01 10.46 48.96
CA LEU A 427 21.99 10.67 47.89
C LEU A 427 23.36 11.09 48.50
N LEU A 428 24.44 10.64 47.88
CA LEU A 428 25.78 11.20 48.14
C LEU A 428 25.77 12.70 47.77
N PRO A 429 26.21 13.58 48.69
CA PRO A 429 26.15 15.01 48.45
C PRO A 429 27.19 15.46 47.43
N LEU A 430 26.75 16.03 46.30
CA LEU A 430 27.66 16.54 45.26
C LEU A 430 28.16 17.97 45.50
N GLY A 431 27.76 18.59 46.64
CA GLY A 431 28.23 19.93 47.03
C GLY A 431 27.66 21.06 46.18
N GLY A 432 28.05 22.30 46.46
CA GLY A 432 27.46 23.48 45.83
C GLY A 432 27.81 23.71 44.33
N ARG A 433 28.77 22.98 43.79
CA ARG A 433 29.16 23.04 42.38
C ARG A 433 28.49 21.96 41.52
N GLY A 434 27.72 21.05 42.13
CA GLY A 434 27.07 19.94 41.46
C GLY A 434 28.05 18.90 40.87
N PRO A 435 27.58 18.02 39.99
CA PRO A 435 28.45 17.11 39.24
C PRO A 435 29.34 17.89 38.27
N GLY A 436 30.54 17.36 37.98
CA GLY A 436 31.39 17.88 36.91
C GLY A 436 30.77 17.69 35.51
N PRO A 437 31.39 18.22 34.46
CA PRO A 437 30.93 17.98 33.08
C PRO A 437 31.08 16.49 32.70
N ALA A 438 30.25 15.98 31.79
CA ALA A 438 30.41 14.63 31.26
C ALA A 438 31.80 14.44 30.60
N LEU A 439 32.30 13.22 30.64
CA LEU A 439 33.58 12.85 30.02
C LEU A 439 33.53 13.03 28.50
N GLY A 440 34.60 13.56 27.93
CA GLY A 440 34.73 13.78 26.49
C GLY A 440 34.17 15.11 25.98
N LEU A 441 33.34 15.85 26.77
CA LEU A 441 32.83 17.15 26.38
C LEU A 441 33.87 18.25 26.34
N PHE A 442 34.69 18.32 27.39
CA PHE A 442 35.74 19.32 27.56
C PHE A 442 37.07 18.66 27.85
N PRO A 443 38.06 18.72 26.95
CA PRO A 443 39.34 18.02 27.11
C PRO A 443 40.10 18.36 28.41
N GLU A 444 39.94 19.60 28.91
CA GLU A 444 40.57 20.11 30.12
C GLU A 444 39.68 19.99 31.37
N GLY A 445 38.58 19.22 31.26
CA GLY A 445 37.67 19.02 32.39
C GLY A 445 38.37 18.39 33.57
N THR A 446 38.23 18.97 34.77
CA THR A 446 38.74 18.45 36.05
C THR A 446 37.60 18.16 36.99
N TYR A 447 37.78 17.16 37.84
CA TYR A 447 36.77 16.67 38.75
C TYR A 447 37.27 16.74 40.20
N GLU A 448 36.35 17.16 41.08
CA GLU A 448 36.67 17.34 42.49
C GLU A 448 36.40 16.06 43.26
N THR A 449 37.42 15.56 43.97
CA THR A 449 37.25 14.48 44.93
C THR A 449 36.60 15.00 46.20
N ARG A 450 35.51 14.32 46.58
CA ARG A 450 34.79 14.54 47.85
C ARG A 450 34.98 13.33 48.74
N SER A 451 34.96 13.58 50.06
CA SER A 451 35.06 12.50 51.02
C SER A 451 34.04 12.62 52.15
N MET A 452 33.69 11.49 52.73
CA MET A 452 32.91 11.38 53.95
C MET A 452 33.27 10.14 54.75
N LYS A 453 32.90 10.15 56.03
CA LYS A 453 33.05 8.94 56.87
C LYS A 453 32.06 7.87 56.48
N MET A 454 32.48 6.60 56.55
CA MET A 454 31.64 5.45 56.25
C MET A 454 30.77 5.02 57.44
N THR A 455 31.06 5.54 58.63
CA THR A 455 30.32 5.19 59.86
C THR A 455 28.80 5.36 59.64
N GLY A 456 28.04 4.27 59.83
CA GLY A 456 26.61 4.24 59.66
C GLY A 456 26.11 3.88 58.25
N ILE A 457 27.01 3.77 57.25
CA ILE A 457 26.68 3.30 55.92
C ILE A 457 26.74 1.78 55.90
N GLN A 458 25.65 1.14 55.45
CA GLN A 458 25.55 -0.30 55.29
C GLN A 458 25.63 -0.71 53.82
N GLN A 459 25.00 0.05 52.94
CA GLN A 459 24.94 -0.25 51.51
C GLN A 459 25.15 1.02 50.66
N LEU A 460 25.70 0.81 49.46
CA LEU A 460 25.90 1.82 48.43
C LEU A 460 25.29 1.30 47.13
N LEU A 461 24.53 2.16 46.41
CA LEU A 461 23.93 1.86 45.10
C LEU A 461 24.32 2.92 44.09
N LEU A 462 24.98 2.48 43.01
CA LEU A 462 25.22 3.25 41.81
C LEU A 462 24.26 2.78 40.73
N PHE A 463 23.81 3.67 39.84
CA PHE A 463 22.80 3.35 38.81
C PHE A 463 22.92 4.30 37.65
N THR A 464 22.56 3.82 36.44
CA THR A 464 22.41 4.63 35.23
C THR A 464 21.03 5.23 35.11
N ASP A 465 20.85 6.22 34.25
CA ASP A 465 19.61 6.98 34.10
C ASP A 465 18.44 6.13 33.58
N GLY A 466 18.70 5.03 32.84
CA GLY A 466 17.67 4.09 32.42
C GLY A 466 16.76 3.55 33.52
N ILE A 467 17.17 3.68 34.82
CA ILE A 467 16.33 3.35 35.99
C ILE A 467 15.40 4.50 36.38
N ILE A 468 15.84 5.74 36.27
CA ILE A 468 15.13 6.92 36.77
C ILE A 468 14.31 7.63 35.70
N GLU A 469 14.59 7.38 34.43
CA GLU A 469 13.89 7.92 33.27
C GLU A 469 12.69 7.06 32.85
N VAL A 470 12.48 5.90 33.46
CA VAL A 470 11.34 5.04 33.20
C VAL A 470 10.03 5.80 33.43
N GLU A 471 9.17 5.83 32.41
CA GLU A 471 7.87 6.47 32.47
C GLU A 471 6.74 5.48 32.76
N ASN A 472 5.72 5.95 33.49
CA ASN A 472 4.47 5.23 33.64
C ASN A 472 3.51 5.52 32.45
N ARG A 473 2.33 4.90 32.43
CA ARG A 473 1.32 5.12 31.36
C ARG A 473 0.81 6.57 31.24
N GLU A 474 1.04 7.38 32.27
CA GLU A 474 0.63 8.78 32.33
C GLU A 474 1.74 9.73 31.88
N GLY A 475 2.93 9.19 31.51
CA GLY A 475 4.10 9.97 31.09
C GLY A 475 4.86 10.58 32.26
N GLU A 476 4.66 10.07 33.49
CA GLU A 476 5.46 10.51 34.64
C GLU A 476 6.72 9.65 34.76
N ALA A 477 7.89 10.28 34.84
CA ALA A 477 9.15 9.59 35.09
C ALA A 477 9.27 9.11 36.54
N PHE A 478 10.02 8.00 36.75
CA PHE A 478 10.24 7.42 38.07
C PHE A 478 11.03 8.36 38.99
N LEU A 479 12.05 8.98 38.44
CA LEU A 479 12.93 9.98 39.07
C LEU A 479 13.74 9.46 40.26
N GLN A 480 14.87 10.11 40.54
CA GLN A 480 15.81 9.74 41.58
C GLN A 480 15.22 9.75 43.00
N ASN A 481 14.28 10.66 43.28
CA ASN A 481 13.64 10.73 44.61
C ASN A 481 12.83 9.48 44.95
N ARG A 482 12.08 8.93 43.96
CA ARG A 482 11.35 7.66 44.15
C ARG A 482 12.32 6.49 44.36
N LEU A 483 13.46 6.48 43.66
CA LEU A 483 14.48 5.45 43.84
C LEU A 483 15.05 5.49 45.26
N VAL A 484 15.39 6.66 45.80
CA VAL A 484 15.82 6.83 47.20
C VAL A 484 14.76 6.31 48.17
N GLN A 485 13.50 6.63 47.95
CA GLN A 485 12.40 6.15 48.76
C GLN A 485 12.30 4.62 48.75
N VAL A 486 12.39 3.98 47.57
CA VAL A 486 12.36 2.52 47.46
C VAL A 486 13.52 1.90 48.20
N VAL A 487 14.77 2.42 48.02
CA VAL A 487 15.94 1.91 48.71
C VAL A 487 15.81 2.08 50.24
N SER A 488 15.13 3.12 50.72
CA SER A 488 14.91 3.37 52.12
C SER A 488 13.85 2.43 52.75
N GLU A 489 12.79 2.13 52.03
CA GLU A 489 11.64 1.34 52.50
C GLU A 489 11.88 -0.18 52.48
N GLU A 490 12.68 -0.67 51.52
CA GLU A 490 12.87 -2.11 51.31
C GLU A 490 13.76 -2.70 52.44
N GLN A 491 13.18 -3.66 53.15
CA GLN A 491 13.90 -4.45 54.18
C GLN A 491 14.40 -5.75 53.54
N CYS A 492 15.62 -5.74 53.03
CA CYS A 492 16.22 -6.87 52.33
C CYS A 492 17.50 -7.31 53.07
N GLU A 493 17.72 -8.61 53.18
CA GLU A 493 18.99 -9.17 53.59
C GLU A 493 19.91 -9.30 52.37
N GLY A 494 20.95 -8.46 52.33
CA GLY A 494 21.97 -8.46 51.30
C GLY A 494 21.67 -7.50 50.13
N VAL A 495 22.76 -7.05 49.51
CA VAL A 495 22.73 -6.10 48.40
C VAL A 495 22.08 -6.69 47.14
N GLU A 496 22.23 -7.97 46.89
CA GLU A 496 21.65 -8.64 45.72
C GLU A 496 20.10 -8.60 45.74
N ALA A 497 19.51 -8.93 46.92
CA ALA A 497 18.07 -8.85 47.11
C ALA A 497 17.54 -7.42 47.00
N LEU A 498 18.32 -6.41 47.41
CA LEU A 498 17.98 -5.02 47.25
C LEU A 498 17.87 -4.63 45.76
N LEU A 499 18.84 -5.02 44.93
CA LEU A 499 18.82 -4.73 43.51
C LEU A 499 17.59 -5.34 42.82
N ASP A 500 17.24 -6.60 43.16
CA ASP A 500 16.07 -7.27 42.60
C ASP A 500 14.76 -6.57 43.00
N ARG A 501 14.64 -6.10 44.24
CA ARG A 501 13.50 -5.35 44.72
C ARG A 501 13.37 -3.99 44.02
N VAL A 502 14.47 -3.28 43.83
CA VAL A 502 14.53 -2.01 43.11
C VAL A 502 13.98 -2.22 41.69
N LEU A 503 14.49 -3.21 40.95
CA LEU A 503 14.00 -3.51 39.60
C LEU A 503 12.51 -3.85 39.57
N ALA A 504 12.05 -4.69 40.50
CA ALA A 504 10.64 -5.06 40.59
C ALA A 504 9.72 -3.85 40.85
N ARG A 505 10.16 -2.89 41.69
CA ARG A 505 9.41 -1.66 41.98
C ARG A 505 9.37 -0.72 40.79
N VAL A 506 10.47 -0.56 40.05
CA VAL A 506 10.53 0.26 38.83
C VAL A 506 9.63 -0.32 37.74
N LEU A 507 9.73 -1.62 37.45
CA LEU A 507 8.87 -2.30 36.47
C LEU A 507 7.38 -2.24 36.84
N SER A 508 7.06 -2.35 38.14
CA SER A 508 5.69 -2.19 38.65
C SER A 508 5.16 -0.77 38.43
N PHE A 509 6.00 0.25 38.62
CA PHE A 509 5.64 1.64 38.34
C PHE A 509 5.39 1.88 36.86
N ALA A 510 6.29 1.37 35.99
CA ALA A 510 6.18 1.47 34.53
C ALA A 510 4.95 0.72 33.99
N GLN A 511 4.41 -0.25 34.73
CA GLN A 511 3.40 -1.20 34.23
C GLN A 511 3.84 -1.88 32.92
N SER A 512 5.16 -2.06 32.73
CA SER A 512 5.83 -2.67 31.60
C SER A 512 6.73 -3.80 32.09
N GLN A 513 7.06 -4.73 31.19
CA GLN A 513 8.07 -5.76 31.45
C GLN A 513 9.43 -5.42 30.79
N ARG A 514 9.56 -4.24 30.18
CA ARG A 514 10.77 -3.81 29.47
C ARG A 514 11.10 -2.38 29.85
N PHE A 515 12.38 -2.09 29.82
CA PHE A 515 12.94 -0.74 29.94
C PHE A 515 13.04 -0.10 28.56
N ASP A 516 13.12 1.23 28.51
CA ASP A 516 13.24 2.02 27.29
C ASP A 516 14.70 2.47 27.03
N ASP A 517 15.58 2.32 28.03
CA ASP A 517 17.02 2.54 27.91
C ASP A 517 17.81 1.46 28.68
N ASP A 518 19.10 1.34 28.39
CA ASP A 518 20.01 0.42 29.06
C ASP A 518 19.97 0.65 30.58
N VAL A 519 19.99 -0.42 31.35
CA VAL A 519 19.95 -0.35 32.83
C VAL A 519 21.15 -1.03 33.43
N CYS A 520 21.91 -0.26 34.21
CA CYS A 520 22.97 -0.77 35.04
C CYS A 520 22.76 -0.37 36.52
N LEU A 521 22.71 -1.34 37.39
CA LEU A 521 22.71 -1.16 38.84
C LEU A 521 23.97 -1.85 39.40
N LEU A 522 24.75 -1.14 40.20
CA LEU A 522 25.90 -1.68 40.94
C LEU A 522 25.71 -1.40 42.41
N GLY A 523 25.59 -2.45 43.19
CA GLY A 523 25.41 -2.39 44.63
C GLY A 523 26.62 -2.90 45.39
N MET A 524 26.90 -2.29 46.53
CA MET A 524 27.90 -2.73 47.49
C MET A 524 27.28 -2.77 48.89
N GLU A 525 27.67 -3.76 49.69
CA GLU A 525 27.29 -3.91 51.09
C GLU A 525 28.53 -4.05 51.98
N ILE A 526 28.48 -3.38 53.14
CA ILE A 526 29.55 -3.47 54.17
C ILE A 526 29.08 -4.46 55.22
N GLY A 527 29.72 -5.63 55.28
CA GLY A 527 29.43 -6.64 56.29
C GLY A 527 29.89 -6.21 57.69
N GLU A 528 29.10 -6.62 58.68
CA GLU A 528 29.46 -6.39 60.10
C GLU A 528 30.75 -7.15 60.49
N LEU A 529 31.58 -6.53 61.29
CA LEU A 529 32.69 -7.23 61.96
C LEU A 529 32.09 -8.27 62.90
N SER A 530 32.21 -9.56 62.57
CA SER A 530 32.03 -10.62 63.57
C SER A 530 33.13 -10.44 64.63
N LEU A 531 32.79 -9.70 65.66
CA LEU A 531 33.58 -9.73 66.90
C LEU A 531 33.44 -11.14 67.48
N GLU A 532 34.20 -12.11 67.00
CA GLU A 532 34.38 -13.32 67.74
C GLU A 532 35.03 -12.93 69.11
N ARG A 533 34.18 -13.15 70.15
CA ARG A 533 34.61 -13.04 71.54
C ARG A 533 35.42 -14.24 71.96
#